data_155c027b44585a59c1ad7667188c3522
#
_entry.id   155c027b44585a59c1ad7667188c3522
#
_cell.length_a   1.000
_cell.length_b   1.000
_cell.length_c   1.000
_cell.angle_alpha   90.00
_cell.angle_beta   90.00
_cell.angle_gamma   90.00
#
_symmetry.space_group_name_H-M   'P 1'
#
loop_
_entity.id
_entity.type
_entity.pdbx_description
1 polymer ?
#
loop_
_entity_poly.entity_id
_entity_poly.type
_entity_poly.pdbx_seq_one_letter_code
_entity_poly.pdbx_strand_id
1 'polypeptide(L)'
;MRGSLVARDVIARLNTLAFAVALLVLAALGVAWWRDRVQRYDTPQFEAARFEPIAPDSALARERWLVAVNLKCPHCTRHLGALRARIAARPSPPSLGAIIVDQPTRPAPDALKGPLPGGVWWDRAQVWREHWGRRTYGETFRFAADGRMLSSTPVGVVPDSSGSRM
;
A
#
# COMPACT_ATOMS: atom_id res chain seq x y z
N MET A 1 -10.82 61.92 -13.30
CA MET A 1 -10.63 60.70 -14.12
C MET A 1 -9.38 59.84 -13.81
N ARG A 2 -8.53 60.14 -12.83
CA ARG A 2 -7.31 59.36 -12.47
C ARG A 2 -7.54 58.13 -11.57
N GLY A 3 -8.68 58.05 -10.87
CA GLY A 3 -8.91 56.97 -9.90
C GLY A 3 -9.25 55.59 -10.52
N SER A 4 -9.74 55.56 -11.76
CA SER A 4 -10.15 54.27 -12.40
C SER A 4 -8.99 53.47 -12.96
N LEU A 5 -7.87 54.11 -13.31
CA LEU A 5 -6.67 53.45 -13.83
C LEU A 5 -5.91 52.70 -12.70
N VAL A 6 -5.77 53.33 -11.54
CA VAL A 6 -5.08 52.75 -10.38
C VAL A 6 -5.84 51.52 -9.86
N ALA A 7 -7.16 51.55 -9.85
CA ALA A 7 -7.97 50.40 -9.43
C ALA A 7 -7.83 49.18 -10.39
N ARG A 8 -7.73 49.40 -11.69
CA ARG A 8 -7.52 48.36 -12.70
C ARG A 8 -6.16 47.70 -12.56
N ASP A 9 -5.10 48.49 -12.36
CA ASP A 9 -3.74 47.96 -12.17
C ASP A 9 -3.63 47.11 -10.88
N VAL A 10 -4.28 47.53 -9.79
CA VAL A 10 -4.31 46.75 -8.53
C VAL A 10 -5.03 45.43 -8.73
N ILE A 11 -6.18 45.43 -9.39
CA ILE A 11 -6.94 44.21 -9.69
C ILE A 11 -6.14 43.25 -10.59
N ALA A 12 -5.48 43.79 -11.63
CA ALA A 12 -4.64 42.98 -12.51
C ALA A 12 -3.48 42.31 -11.75
N ARG A 13 -2.80 43.03 -10.87
CA ARG A 13 -1.72 42.49 -10.03
C ARG A 13 -2.22 41.43 -9.04
N LEU A 14 -3.39 41.64 -8.43
CA LEU A 14 -4.01 40.67 -7.52
C LEU A 14 -4.38 39.38 -8.27
N ASN A 15 -4.94 39.47 -9.48
CA ASN A 15 -5.27 38.33 -10.30
C ASN A 15 -4.01 37.56 -10.71
N THR A 16 -2.94 38.24 -11.10
CA THR A 16 -1.66 37.61 -11.46
C THR A 16 -1.06 36.88 -10.25
N LEU A 17 -1.11 37.52 -9.06
CA LEU A 17 -0.62 36.90 -7.83
C LEU A 17 -1.45 35.68 -7.44
N ALA A 18 -2.78 35.76 -7.51
CA ALA A 18 -3.67 34.64 -7.24
C ALA A 18 -3.44 33.47 -8.20
N PHE A 19 -3.22 33.76 -9.49
CA PHE A 19 -2.91 32.74 -10.48
C PHE A 19 -1.55 32.06 -10.22
N ALA A 20 -0.52 32.86 -9.86
CA ALA A 20 0.80 32.33 -9.51
C ALA A 20 0.74 31.42 -8.28
N VAL A 21 -0.01 31.82 -7.24
CA VAL A 21 -0.22 31.00 -6.02
C VAL A 21 -0.96 29.71 -6.36
N ALA A 22 -2.00 29.78 -7.19
CA ALA A 22 -2.74 28.59 -7.61
C ALA A 22 -1.85 27.59 -8.39
N LEU A 23 -0.98 28.07 -9.28
CA LEU A 23 -0.02 27.22 -9.98
C LEU A 23 0.99 26.57 -9.04
N LEU A 24 1.51 27.31 -8.05
CA LEU A 24 2.42 26.76 -7.04
C LEU A 24 1.76 25.67 -6.20
N VAL A 25 0.51 25.87 -5.79
CA VAL A 25 -0.26 24.87 -5.05
C VAL A 25 -0.49 23.61 -5.89
N LEU A 26 -0.86 23.77 -7.17
CA LEU A 26 -1.04 22.64 -8.08
C LEU A 26 0.26 21.88 -8.32
N ALA A 27 1.37 22.59 -8.48
CA ALA A 27 2.69 21.98 -8.63
C ALA A 27 3.10 21.21 -7.36
N ALA A 28 2.89 21.80 -6.18
CA ALA A 28 3.16 21.12 -4.90
C ALA A 28 2.32 19.87 -4.70
N LEU A 29 1.03 19.93 -5.04
CA LEU A 29 0.12 18.78 -5.01
C LEU A 29 0.54 17.70 -6.02
N GLY A 30 0.96 18.10 -7.21
CA GLY A 30 1.49 17.19 -8.23
C GLY A 30 2.75 16.47 -7.77
N VAL A 31 3.70 17.20 -7.18
CA VAL A 31 4.94 16.62 -6.60
C VAL A 31 4.62 15.70 -5.43
N ALA A 32 3.73 16.10 -4.53
CA ALA A 32 3.31 15.27 -3.40
C ALA A 32 2.64 13.97 -3.88
N TRP A 33 1.76 14.07 -4.87
CA TRP A 33 1.12 12.90 -5.49
C TRP A 33 2.12 11.98 -6.19
N TRP A 34 3.08 12.56 -6.92
CA TRP A 34 4.16 11.82 -7.59
C TRP A 34 5.04 11.09 -6.59
N ARG A 35 5.49 11.76 -5.53
CA ARG A 35 6.29 11.14 -4.45
C ARG A 35 5.54 10.00 -3.79
N ASP A 36 4.25 10.19 -3.43
CA ASP A 36 3.42 9.13 -2.85
C ASP A 36 3.30 7.92 -3.79
N ARG A 37 3.27 8.17 -5.11
CA ARG A 37 3.17 7.11 -6.12
C ARG A 37 4.49 6.39 -6.38
N VAL A 38 5.60 7.11 -6.37
CA VAL A 38 6.95 6.54 -6.57
C VAL A 38 7.43 5.82 -5.32
N GLN A 39 7.24 6.39 -4.13
CA GLN A 39 7.65 5.77 -2.86
C GLN A 39 6.92 4.45 -2.56
N ARG A 40 5.80 4.16 -3.23
CA ARG A 40 5.06 2.91 -3.06
C ARG A 40 5.86 1.66 -3.34
N TYR A 41 6.87 1.75 -4.18
CA TYR A 41 7.58 0.58 -4.71
C TYR A 41 9.07 0.59 -4.36
N ASP A 42 9.48 1.51 -3.50
CA ASP A 42 10.89 1.79 -3.28
C ASP A 42 11.53 0.98 -2.13
N THR A 43 10.78 0.07 -1.50
CA THR A 43 11.35 -0.78 -0.45
C THR A 43 11.53 -2.19 -0.96
N PRO A 44 12.77 -2.58 -1.22
CA PRO A 44 13.05 -3.84 -1.91
C PRO A 44 12.92 -5.08 -1.03
N GLN A 45 12.73 -4.97 0.30
CA GLN A 45 12.77 -6.13 1.19
C GLN A 45 11.67 -6.14 2.24
N PHE A 46 11.08 -7.32 2.44
CA PHE A 46 10.21 -7.61 3.58
C PHE A 46 11.06 -8.17 4.75
N GLU A 47 11.09 -7.43 5.85
CA GLU A 47 11.76 -7.82 7.08
C GLU A 47 10.71 -8.09 8.17
N ALA A 48 10.38 -9.36 8.40
CA ALA A 48 9.37 -9.77 9.39
C ALA A 48 9.67 -9.23 10.80
N ALA A 49 10.95 -9.05 11.15
CA ALA A 49 11.36 -8.53 12.45
C ALA A 49 10.89 -7.09 12.74
N ARG A 50 10.50 -6.34 11.72
CA ARG A 50 9.95 -4.99 11.88
C ARG A 50 8.49 -4.97 12.29
N PHE A 51 7.81 -6.11 12.24
CA PHE A 51 6.39 -6.25 12.52
C PHE A 51 6.17 -7.12 13.75
N GLU A 52 5.09 -6.85 14.48
CA GLU A 52 4.73 -7.65 15.62
C GLU A 52 3.96 -8.92 15.18
N PRO A 53 4.45 -10.13 15.46
CA PRO A 53 3.78 -11.35 15.04
C PRO A 53 2.46 -11.55 15.79
N ILE A 54 1.38 -11.86 15.04
CA ILE A 54 0.08 -12.27 15.58
C ILE A 54 -0.08 -13.78 15.43
N ALA A 55 0.22 -14.32 14.25
CA ALA A 55 0.26 -15.75 14.00
C ALA A 55 1.60 -16.11 13.33
N PRO A 56 2.20 -17.26 13.71
CA PRO A 56 3.51 -17.65 13.21
C PRO A 56 3.51 -17.89 11.73
N ASP A 57 4.64 -17.57 11.11
CA ASP A 57 4.97 -18.02 9.76
C ASP A 57 5.36 -19.49 9.85
N SER A 58 4.54 -20.38 9.32
CA SER A 58 4.76 -21.84 9.32
C SER A 58 5.34 -22.35 8.00
N ALA A 59 5.53 -21.45 7.02
CA ALA A 59 5.90 -21.86 5.68
C ALA A 59 7.35 -21.54 5.36
N LEU A 60 8.12 -22.56 5.09
CA LEU A 60 9.42 -22.52 4.39
C LEU A 60 9.21 -22.34 2.88
N ALA A 61 8.41 -21.37 2.48
CA ALA A 61 8.05 -21.21 1.08
C ALA A 61 9.14 -20.47 0.29
N ARG A 62 9.30 -20.88 -0.97
CA ARG A 62 10.20 -20.22 -1.94
C ARG A 62 9.70 -18.81 -2.31
N GLU A 63 8.41 -18.56 -2.19
CA GLU A 63 7.77 -17.29 -2.50
C GLU A 63 6.72 -16.96 -1.44
N ARG A 64 6.68 -15.73 -0.99
CA ARG A 64 5.71 -15.21 -0.02
C ARG A 64 4.83 -14.17 -0.67
N TRP A 65 3.53 -14.29 -0.47
CA TRP A 65 2.54 -13.31 -0.87
C TRP A 65 1.98 -12.65 0.38
N LEU A 66 2.12 -11.34 0.48
CA LEU A 66 1.62 -10.54 1.61
C LEU A 66 0.54 -9.58 1.15
N VAL A 67 -0.54 -9.55 1.91
CA VAL A 67 -1.64 -8.60 1.70
C VAL A 67 -1.66 -7.61 2.86
N ALA A 68 -1.61 -6.32 2.55
CA ALA A 68 -1.82 -5.27 3.55
C ALA A 68 -3.33 -5.13 3.83
N VAL A 69 -3.77 -5.47 5.03
CA VAL A 69 -5.18 -5.54 5.40
C VAL A 69 -5.52 -4.51 6.46
N ASN A 70 -6.43 -3.60 6.15
CA ASN A 70 -7.12 -2.82 7.17
C ASN A 70 -8.41 -3.56 7.55
N LEU A 71 -8.59 -3.90 8.83
CA LEU A 71 -9.74 -4.69 9.29
C LEU A 71 -11.09 -3.99 9.08
N LYS A 72 -11.07 -2.65 8.96
CA LYS A 72 -12.27 -1.84 8.66
C LYS A 72 -12.57 -1.75 7.16
N CYS A 73 -11.72 -2.33 6.31
CA CYS A 73 -11.86 -2.30 4.86
C CYS A 73 -12.49 -3.63 4.36
N PRO A 74 -13.78 -3.68 4.01
CA PRO A 74 -14.43 -4.91 3.56
C PRO A 74 -13.89 -5.43 2.23
N HIS A 75 -13.31 -4.56 1.40
CA HIS A 75 -12.66 -4.98 0.16
C HIS A 75 -11.36 -5.74 0.43
N CYS A 76 -10.57 -5.33 1.42
CA CYS A 76 -9.32 -5.98 1.79
C CYS A 76 -9.56 -7.41 2.28
N THR A 77 -10.52 -7.61 3.20
CA THR A 77 -10.83 -8.92 3.77
C THR A 77 -11.45 -9.86 2.73
N ARG A 78 -12.30 -9.33 1.84
CA ARG A 78 -12.88 -10.10 0.73
C ARG A 78 -11.80 -10.52 -0.27
N HIS A 79 -10.89 -9.62 -0.63
CA HIS A 79 -9.77 -9.92 -1.53
C HIS A 79 -8.86 -11.00 -0.95
N LEU A 80 -8.51 -10.90 0.33
CA LEU A 80 -7.71 -11.91 1.03
C LEU A 80 -8.39 -13.29 0.99
N GLY A 81 -9.71 -13.36 1.20
CA GLY A 81 -10.49 -14.59 1.10
C GLY A 81 -10.46 -15.20 -0.30
N ALA A 82 -10.65 -14.39 -1.33
CA ALA A 82 -10.61 -14.83 -2.72
C ALA A 82 -9.20 -15.30 -3.10
N LEU A 83 -8.17 -14.60 -2.67
CA LEU A 83 -6.78 -14.96 -2.92
C LEU A 83 -6.42 -16.30 -2.25
N ARG A 84 -6.85 -16.51 -1.01
CA ARG A 84 -6.68 -17.77 -0.29
C ARG A 84 -7.28 -18.95 -1.06
N ALA A 85 -8.53 -18.85 -1.51
CA ALA A 85 -9.19 -19.90 -2.27
C ALA A 85 -8.44 -20.24 -3.56
N ARG A 86 -7.95 -19.23 -4.28
CA ARG A 86 -7.18 -19.44 -5.51
C ARG A 86 -5.80 -20.06 -5.27
N ILE A 87 -5.11 -19.64 -4.20
CA ILE A 87 -3.80 -20.19 -3.84
C ILE A 87 -3.94 -21.67 -3.43
N ALA A 88 -4.96 -22.00 -2.65
CA ALA A 88 -5.21 -23.39 -2.23
C ALA A 88 -5.44 -24.36 -3.41
N ALA A 89 -5.91 -23.88 -4.54
CA ALA A 89 -6.13 -24.68 -5.75
C ALA A 89 -4.85 -24.90 -6.58
N ARG A 90 -3.69 -24.34 -6.20
CA ARG A 90 -2.43 -24.47 -6.95
C ARG A 90 -1.65 -25.72 -6.54
N PRO A 91 -0.99 -26.40 -7.48
CA PRO A 91 -0.13 -27.55 -7.17
C PRO A 91 1.05 -27.20 -6.27
N SER A 92 1.57 -25.98 -6.40
CA SER A 92 2.68 -25.42 -5.59
C SER A 92 2.30 -24.05 -5.08
N PRO A 93 1.53 -23.99 -3.97
CA PRO A 93 1.04 -22.73 -3.48
C PRO A 93 2.16 -21.87 -2.88
N PRO A 94 2.18 -20.55 -3.16
CA PRO A 94 3.02 -19.64 -2.41
C PRO A 94 2.53 -19.54 -0.97
N SER A 95 3.39 -19.09 -0.07
CA SER A 95 3.03 -18.83 1.31
C SER A 95 2.22 -17.52 1.40
N LEU A 96 0.93 -17.63 1.69
CA LEU A 96 0.06 -16.45 1.87
C LEU A 96 0.09 -15.98 3.31
N GLY A 97 0.45 -14.71 3.50
CA GLY A 97 0.40 -14.02 4.78
C GLY A 97 -0.33 -12.68 4.68
N ALA A 98 -0.50 -12.02 5.82
CA ALA A 98 -1.11 -10.71 5.89
C ALA A 98 -0.37 -9.80 6.87
N ILE A 99 -0.37 -8.50 6.56
CA ILE A 99 0.05 -7.45 7.48
C ILE A 99 -1.19 -6.62 7.82
N ILE A 100 -1.57 -6.62 9.10
CA ILE A 100 -2.68 -5.80 9.59
C ILE A 100 -2.15 -4.40 9.86
N VAL A 101 -2.70 -3.44 9.13
CA VAL A 101 -2.28 -2.04 9.15
C VAL A 101 -3.36 -1.13 9.74
N ASP A 102 -2.94 0.06 10.23
CA ASP A 102 -3.84 1.10 10.76
C ASP A 102 -4.76 0.61 11.89
N GLN A 103 -4.29 -0.28 12.74
CA GLN A 103 -4.99 -0.67 13.95
C GLN A 103 -4.29 -0.06 15.17
N PRO A 104 -5.00 0.73 16.00
CA PRO A 104 -4.42 1.38 17.17
C PRO A 104 -4.13 0.39 18.30
N THR A 105 -4.83 -0.75 18.32
CA THR A 105 -4.68 -1.81 19.29
C THR A 105 -4.30 -3.11 18.61
N ARG A 106 -3.61 -3.99 19.35
CA ARG A 106 -3.23 -5.32 18.84
C ARG A 106 -4.47 -6.08 18.39
N PRO A 107 -4.52 -6.54 17.14
CA PRO A 107 -5.62 -7.37 16.66
C PRO A 107 -5.65 -8.73 17.35
N ALA A 108 -6.86 -9.31 17.46
CA ALA A 108 -7.00 -10.67 17.92
C ALA A 108 -6.39 -11.68 16.93
N PRO A 109 -5.88 -12.83 17.37
CA PRO A 109 -5.26 -13.84 16.51
C PRO A 109 -6.17 -14.35 15.38
N ASP A 110 -7.48 -14.33 15.58
CA ASP A 110 -8.53 -14.74 14.66
C ASP A 110 -9.17 -13.60 13.85
N ALA A 111 -8.63 -12.38 13.96
CA ALA A 111 -9.15 -11.19 13.26
C ALA A 111 -9.26 -11.40 11.74
N LEU A 112 -8.37 -12.21 11.17
CA LEU A 112 -8.44 -12.66 9.79
C LEU A 112 -8.89 -14.12 9.76
N LYS A 113 -10.13 -14.34 9.35
CA LYS A 113 -10.74 -15.68 9.32
C LYS A 113 -9.96 -16.65 8.42
N GLY A 114 -9.61 -17.83 8.99
CA GLY A 114 -8.96 -18.95 8.30
C GLY A 114 -7.43 -18.87 8.24
N PRO A 115 -6.77 -19.97 7.85
CA PRO A 115 -5.32 -20.11 7.94
C PRO A 115 -4.57 -19.23 6.94
N LEU A 116 -3.47 -18.67 7.42
CA LEU A 116 -2.50 -17.91 6.65
C LEU A 116 -1.10 -18.47 6.92
N PRO A 117 -0.67 -19.49 6.18
CA PRO A 117 0.60 -20.18 6.45
C PRO A 117 1.82 -19.28 6.33
N GLY A 118 1.72 -18.20 5.59
CA GLY A 118 2.76 -17.17 5.48
C GLY A 118 2.80 -16.18 6.63
N GLY A 119 2.03 -16.44 7.71
CA GLY A 119 2.02 -15.62 8.91
C GLY A 119 1.07 -14.42 8.87
N VAL A 120 0.81 -13.90 10.05
CA VAL A 120 0.05 -12.67 10.24
C VAL A 120 0.85 -11.74 11.15
N TRP A 121 1.03 -10.52 10.71
CA TRP A 121 1.76 -9.50 11.46
C TRP A 121 0.90 -8.26 11.69
N TRP A 122 1.18 -7.56 12.76
CA TRP A 122 0.62 -6.25 13.06
C TRP A 122 1.67 -5.17 12.82
N ASP A 123 1.31 -4.19 11.99
CA ASP A 123 2.11 -3.01 11.73
C ASP A 123 1.90 -1.94 12.82
N ARG A 124 2.32 -2.26 14.06
CA ARG A 124 2.19 -1.37 15.20
C ARG A 124 2.91 -0.04 14.99
N ALA A 125 4.11 -0.11 14.44
CA ALA A 125 4.99 1.05 14.22
C ALA A 125 4.68 1.83 12.94
N GLN A 126 3.65 1.44 12.17
CA GLN A 126 3.27 2.01 10.89
C GLN A 126 4.39 1.95 9.82
N VAL A 127 5.30 0.98 9.93
CA VAL A 127 6.43 0.77 9.02
C VAL A 127 5.95 0.54 7.59
N TRP A 128 4.90 -0.27 7.42
CA TRP A 128 4.30 -0.54 6.12
C TRP A 128 3.78 0.74 5.47
N ARG A 129 3.10 1.57 6.27
CA ARG A 129 2.53 2.83 5.82
C ARG A 129 3.59 3.84 5.40
N GLU A 130 4.71 3.89 6.10
CA GLU A 130 5.83 4.78 5.77
C GLU A 130 6.50 4.37 4.46
N HIS A 131 6.72 3.08 4.27
CA HIS A 131 7.41 2.56 3.09
C HIS A 131 6.52 2.41 1.85
N TRP A 132 5.25 2.00 2.03
CA TRP A 132 4.37 1.62 0.93
C TRP A 132 3.21 2.59 0.69
N GLY A 133 3.07 3.61 1.54
CA GLY A 133 2.01 4.61 1.45
C GLY A 133 0.63 4.12 1.90
N ARG A 134 -0.31 5.06 2.06
CA ARG A 134 -1.65 4.80 2.61
C ARG A 134 -2.59 4.04 1.66
N ARG A 135 -2.27 3.95 0.38
CA ARG A 135 -3.19 3.43 -0.64
C ARG A 135 -2.94 1.98 -1.03
N THR A 136 -2.09 1.28 -0.30
CA THR A 136 -1.73 -0.11 -0.58
C THR A 136 -2.66 -1.13 0.07
N TYR A 137 -3.79 -0.68 0.64
CA TYR A 137 -4.71 -1.59 1.30
C TYR A 137 -5.37 -2.57 0.34
N GLY A 138 -5.24 -3.86 0.67
CA GLY A 138 -5.71 -4.97 -0.16
C GLY A 138 -4.80 -5.29 -1.34
N GLU A 139 -3.72 -4.53 -1.57
CA GLU A 139 -2.71 -4.84 -2.57
C GLU A 139 -1.94 -6.10 -2.15
N THR A 140 -1.63 -6.95 -3.11
CA THR A 140 -0.85 -8.17 -2.90
C THR A 140 0.58 -7.93 -3.31
N PHE A 141 1.50 -8.11 -2.38
CA PHE A 141 2.94 -7.99 -2.60
C PHE A 141 3.56 -9.39 -2.64
N ARG A 142 4.37 -9.63 -3.66
CA ARG A 142 5.10 -10.87 -3.84
C ARG A 142 6.55 -10.66 -3.45
N PHE A 143 7.07 -11.54 -2.61
CA PHE A 143 8.46 -11.53 -2.16
C PHE A 143 9.11 -12.88 -2.43
N ALA A 144 10.37 -12.85 -2.81
CA ALA A 144 11.23 -14.03 -2.85
C ALA A 144 11.52 -14.52 -1.42
N ALA A 145 12.14 -15.69 -1.31
CA ALA A 145 12.50 -16.28 -0.01
C ALA A 145 13.47 -15.39 0.81
N ASP A 146 14.30 -14.62 0.13
CA ASP A 146 15.25 -13.66 0.73
C ASP A 146 14.59 -12.34 1.17
N GLY A 147 13.28 -12.21 0.99
CA GLY A 147 12.51 -11.02 1.33
C GLY A 147 12.50 -9.92 0.27
N ARG A 148 13.20 -10.09 -0.85
CA ARG A 148 13.22 -9.13 -1.95
C ARG A 148 11.87 -9.09 -2.65
N MET A 149 11.33 -7.89 -2.88
CA MET A 149 10.07 -7.72 -3.62
C MET A 149 10.23 -8.14 -5.09
N LEU A 150 9.31 -8.95 -5.55
CA LEU A 150 9.21 -9.40 -6.93
C LEU A 150 8.21 -8.58 -7.74
N SER A 151 7.04 -8.31 -7.16
CA SER A 151 5.98 -7.52 -7.79
C SER A 151 4.94 -7.09 -6.78
N SER A 152 4.10 -6.15 -7.17
CA SER A 152 2.84 -5.85 -6.48
C SER A 152 1.67 -5.95 -7.45
N THR A 153 0.49 -6.24 -6.91
CA THR A 153 -0.75 -6.39 -7.68
C THR A 153 -1.88 -5.68 -6.97
N PRO A 154 -2.65 -4.82 -7.65
CA PRO A 154 -3.75 -4.07 -7.04
C PRO A 154 -4.82 -4.99 -6.42
N VAL A 155 -5.60 -4.43 -5.49
CA VAL A 155 -6.77 -5.10 -4.92
C VAL A 155 -7.75 -5.56 -6.02
N GLY A 156 -8.29 -6.77 -5.90
CA GLY A 156 -9.21 -7.36 -6.87
C GLY A 156 -8.53 -8.07 -8.05
N VAL A 157 -7.25 -7.86 -8.25
CA VAL A 157 -6.44 -8.59 -9.23
C VAL A 157 -5.67 -9.69 -8.51
N VAL A 158 -5.72 -10.90 -9.03
CA VAL A 158 -4.92 -12.01 -8.49
C VAL A 158 -3.65 -12.14 -9.31
N PRO A 159 -2.48 -12.14 -8.66
CA PRO A 159 -1.21 -12.27 -9.35
C PRO A 159 -1.15 -13.57 -10.17
N ASP A 160 -0.73 -13.46 -11.42
CA ASP A 160 -0.44 -14.64 -12.24
C ASP A 160 0.87 -15.29 -11.79
N SER A 161 0.91 -16.63 -11.81
CA SER A 161 2.11 -17.41 -11.49
C SER A 161 3.14 -17.41 -12.61
N SER A 162 2.74 -17.00 -13.82
CA SER A 162 3.66 -16.80 -14.94
C SER A 162 4.48 -15.55 -14.65
N GLY A 163 5.73 -15.74 -14.25
CA GLY A 163 6.67 -14.64 -14.02
C GLY A 163 6.64 -13.68 -15.19
N SER A 164 6.17 -12.47 -14.95
CA SER A 164 6.39 -11.35 -15.87
C SER A 164 7.90 -11.21 -16.01
N ARG A 165 8.43 -11.75 -17.11
CA ARG A 165 9.75 -11.32 -17.59
C ARG A 165 9.55 -9.87 -18.01
N MET A 166 10.10 -8.95 -17.24
CA MET A 166 10.48 -7.65 -17.79
C MET A 166 11.83 -7.80 -18.46
#